data_0fa3b2ecddc8b11440f905588104cfc8
#
_entry.id   0fa3b2ecddc8b11440f905588104cfc8
#
_cell.length_a   1.000
_cell.length_b   1.000
_cell.length_c   1.000
_cell.angle_alpha   90.00
_cell.angle_beta   90.00
_cell.angle_gamma   90.00
#
_symmetry.space_group_name_H-M   'P 1'
#
loop_
_entity.id
_entity.type
_entity.pdbx_description
1 polymer ?
#
loop_
_entity_poly.entity_id
_entity_poly.type
_entity_poly.pdbx_seq_one_letter_code
_entity_poly.pdbx_strand_id
1 'polypeptide(L)'
;SLVDAFGHTAIRVKDAELKNDVVFNFGVYDFNSPNFYSNFVKGRPEYKLGIQNYNNLIQNYIRQKRYIVEHQLNLDQNSTKIIIDLLVEKLNDPYYIYDYFRDNCTTRAADIVIDKTNNKFKDNKLESESILSYRDLIHGKINENSWAALGIDLCLGAIIDKKINTRETFFLPENLMNYLDLYEGNLIKRNIIFSPESEISYLENFPSPLLINLILSLIIVAITIFNFKSN
;
A
#
# COMPACT_ATOMS: atom_id res chain seq x y z
N SER A 1 -9.26 8.58 -3.12
CA SER A 1 -8.09 9.40 -2.73
C SER A 1 -6.80 8.79 -3.26
N LEU A 2 -5.69 9.54 -3.26
CA LEU A 2 -4.38 9.02 -3.68
C LEU A 2 -3.98 7.77 -2.86
N VAL A 3 -4.30 7.76 -1.58
CA VAL A 3 -4.05 6.61 -0.69
C VAL A 3 -4.83 5.36 -1.14
N ASP A 4 -6.02 5.53 -1.68
CA ASP A 4 -6.84 4.40 -2.15
C ASP A 4 -6.26 3.73 -3.39
N ALA A 5 -5.49 4.46 -4.21
CA ALA A 5 -4.83 3.93 -5.40
C ALA A 5 -3.79 2.85 -5.05
N PHE A 6 -3.13 2.98 -3.90
CA PHE A 6 -2.11 2.03 -3.45
C PHE A 6 -2.69 0.83 -2.69
N GLY A 7 -3.95 0.89 -2.27
CA GLY A 7 -4.61 -0.18 -1.55
C GLY A 7 -4.24 -0.24 -0.06
N HIS A 8 -4.71 -1.30 0.60
CA HIS A 8 -4.46 -1.54 2.02
C HIS A 8 -4.55 -3.04 2.33
N THR A 9 -3.76 -3.51 3.29
CA THR A 9 -3.77 -4.91 3.75
C THR A 9 -4.04 -4.97 5.23
N ALA A 10 -4.85 -5.95 5.65
CA ALA A 10 -5.13 -6.24 7.04
C ALA A 10 -5.25 -7.76 7.25
N ILE A 11 -5.09 -8.23 8.48
CA ILE A 11 -5.20 -9.63 8.85
C ILE A 11 -6.51 -9.85 9.61
N ARG A 12 -7.39 -10.69 9.04
CA ARG A 12 -8.62 -11.10 9.70
C ARG A 12 -8.39 -12.36 10.52
N VAL A 13 -8.86 -12.36 11.76
CA VAL A 13 -8.94 -13.53 12.62
C VAL A 13 -10.40 -13.79 12.93
N LYS A 14 -10.86 -14.98 12.54
CA LYS A 14 -12.23 -15.42 12.77
C LYS A 14 -12.22 -16.64 13.67
N ASP A 15 -12.85 -16.54 14.83
CA ASP A 15 -13.09 -17.61 15.75
C ASP A 15 -14.59 -17.92 15.81
N ALA A 16 -14.98 -19.11 15.32
CA ALA A 16 -16.37 -19.50 15.26
C ALA A 16 -16.93 -19.88 16.65
N GLU A 17 -16.08 -20.40 17.55
CA GLU A 17 -16.48 -20.85 18.89
C GLU A 17 -16.72 -19.64 19.79
N LEU A 18 -15.81 -18.68 19.80
CA LEU A 18 -15.91 -17.45 20.58
C LEU A 18 -16.76 -16.38 19.88
N LYS A 19 -17.27 -16.63 18.68
CA LYS A 19 -18.02 -15.68 17.85
C LYS A 19 -17.26 -14.36 17.61
N ASN A 20 -15.95 -14.41 17.63
CA ASN A 20 -15.10 -13.27 17.36
C ASN A 20 -14.75 -13.23 15.87
N ASP A 21 -14.92 -12.06 15.26
CA ASP A 21 -14.54 -11.79 13.88
C ASP A 21 -13.94 -10.39 13.82
N VAL A 22 -12.63 -10.36 13.91
CA VAL A 22 -11.86 -9.11 14.07
C VAL A 22 -10.78 -8.98 13.02
N VAL A 23 -10.43 -7.76 12.74
CA VAL A 23 -9.40 -7.40 11.79
C VAL A 23 -8.30 -6.62 12.49
N PHE A 24 -7.08 -7.13 12.38
CA PHE A 24 -5.86 -6.47 12.80
C PHE A 24 -5.37 -5.59 11.65
N ASN A 25 -5.36 -4.29 11.90
CA ASN A 25 -5.10 -3.27 10.92
C ASN A 25 -3.81 -2.53 11.27
N PHE A 26 -2.73 -2.79 10.55
CA PHE A 26 -1.51 -1.99 10.58
C PHE A 26 -1.73 -0.71 9.78
N GLY A 27 -1.22 0.41 10.26
CA GLY A 27 -1.38 1.68 9.54
C GLY A 27 -2.54 2.55 10.03
N VAL A 28 -3.03 2.30 11.24
CA VAL A 28 -3.91 3.25 11.94
C VAL A 28 -3.07 4.42 12.44
N TYR A 29 -3.47 5.63 12.09
CA TYR A 29 -2.80 6.85 12.52
C TYR A 29 -3.75 7.74 13.32
N ASP A 30 -3.16 8.59 14.17
CA ASP A 30 -3.89 9.56 14.98
C ASP A 30 -3.40 10.97 14.64
N PHE A 31 -4.25 11.73 13.97
CA PHE A 31 -3.97 13.14 13.64
C PHE A 31 -3.79 14.03 14.87
N ASN A 32 -4.31 13.61 16.04
CA ASN A 32 -4.21 14.35 17.28
C ASN A 32 -2.94 14.00 18.07
N SER A 33 -2.13 13.04 17.58
CA SER A 33 -0.89 12.70 18.25
C SER A 33 0.08 13.90 18.25
N PRO A 34 0.82 14.12 19.34
CA PRO A 34 1.81 15.20 19.39
C PRO A 34 2.80 15.10 18.25
N ASN A 35 3.04 16.22 17.58
CA ASN A 35 3.97 16.31 16.45
C ASN A 35 3.63 15.49 15.21
N PHE A 36 2.39 15.00 15.04
CA PHE A 36 2.00 14.21 13.86
C PHE A 36 2.46 14.83 12.55
N TYR A 37 2.08 16.09 12.28
CA TYR A 37 2.46 16.79 11.05
C TYR A 37 3.97 17.01 10.91
N SER A 38 4.67 17.32 12.00
CA SER A 38 6.12 17.49 12.00
C SER A 38 6.82 16.17 11.67
N ASN A 39 6.37 15.07 12.25
CA ASN A 39 6.92 13.73 11.99
C ASN A 39 6.61 13.26 10.57
N PHE A 40 5.40 13.57 10.07
CA PHE A 40 5.01 13.26 8.70
C PHE A 40 5.93 13.97 7.68
N VAL A 41 6.17 15.29 7.86
CA VAL A 41 7.07 16.07 6.98
C VAL A 41 8.51 15.57 7.06
N LYS A 42 8.94 15.07 8.22
CA LYS A 42 10.28 14.47 8.40
C LYS A 42 10.40 13.04 7.85
N GLY A 43 9.33 12.49 7.24
CA GLY A 43 9.30 11.11 6.74
C GLY A 43 9.31 10.05 7.84
N ARG A 44 8.86 10.40 9.05
CA ARG A 44 8.79 9.52 10.23
C ARG A 44 7.40 9.54 10.87
N PRO A 45 6.33 9.30 10.10
CA PRO A 45 5.00 9.27 10.67
C PRO A 45 4.86 8.07 11.62
N GLU A 46 4.29 8.30 12.78
CA GLU A 46 4.00 7.26 13.74
C GLU A 46 2.60 6.70 13.48
N TYR A 47 2.52 5.39 13.29
CA TYR A 47 1.29 4.64 13.12
C TYR A 47 1.15 3.58 14.21
N LYS A 48 -0.01 2.96 14.29
CA LYS A 48 -0.26 1.89 15.25
C LYS A 48 -1.03 0.72 14.65
N LEU A 49 -0.87 -0.44 15.27
CA LEU A 49 -1.77 -1.57 15.08
C LEU A 49 -3.10 -1.27 15.78
N GLY A 50 -4.21 -1.40 15.06
CA GLY A 50 -5.55 -1.32 15.61
C GLY A 50 -6.33 -2.61 15.40
N ILE A 51 -7.36 -2.82 16.21
CA ILE A 51 -8.35 -3.87 16.03
C ILE A 51 -9.70 -3.23 15.72
N GLN A 52 -10.44 -3.84 14.79
CA GLN A 52 -11.80 -3.46 14.50
C GLN A 52 -12.65 -4.68 14.15
N ASN A 53 -13.95 -4.54 14.32
CA ASN A 53 -14.90 -5.57 13.92
C ASN A 53 -14.92 -5.70 12.39
N TYR A 54 -14.92 -6.94 11.88
CA TYR A 54 -14.90 -7.24 10.45
C TYR A 54 -16.10 -6.63 9.71
N ASN A 55 -17.32 -6.77 10.25
CA ASN A 55 -18.49 -6.23 9.57
C ASN A 55 -18.44 -4.71 9.43
N ASN A 56 -17.94 -4.02 10.44
CA ASN A 56 -17.80 -2.57 10.40
C ASN A 56 -16.78 -2.14 9.33
N LEU A 57 -15.67 -2.87 9.21
CA LEU A 57 -14.69 -2.64 8.16
C LEU A 57 -15.34 -2.81 6.77
N ILE A 58 -16.00 -3.94 6.53
CA ILE A 58 -16.65 -4.23 5.24
C ILE A 58 -17.66 -3.15 4.87
N GLN A 59 -18.53 -2.75 5.80
CA GLN A 59 -19.53 -1.72 5.55
C GLN A 59 -18.88 -0.37 5.20
N ASN A 60 -17.77 -0.03 5.83
CA ASN A 60 -17.02 1.19 5.51
C ASN A 60 -16.44 1.14 4.10
N TYR A 61 -15.83 0.02 3.71
CA TYR A 61 -15.23 -0.15 2.38
C TYR A 61 -16.28 -0.16 1.27
N ILE A 62 -17.44 -0.81 1.50
CA ILE A 62 -18.58 -0.80 0.55
C ILE A 62 -19.07 0.65 0.35
N ARG A 63 -19.25 1.42 1.43
CA ARG A 63 -19.64 2.84 1.32
C ARG A 63 -18.65 3.70 0.56
N GLN A 64 -17.37 3.38 0.67
CA GLN A 64 -16.29 4.06 -0.05
C GLN A 64 -16.10 3.51 -1.48
N LYS A 65 -16.89 2.51 -1.89
CA LYS A 65 -16.76 1.81 -3.17
C LYS A 65 -15.33 1.25 -3.40
N ARG A 66 -14.71 0.71 -2.35
CA ARG A 66 -13.36 0.14 -2.42
C ARG A 66 -13.44 -1.36 -2.66
N TYR A 67 -12.62 -1.86 -3.57
CA TYR A 67 -12.49 -3.28 -3.87
C TYR A 67 -11.95 -4.05 -2.66
N ILE A 68 -12.53 -5.23 -2.38
CA ILE A 68 -12.14 -6.07 -1.24
C ILE A 68 -11.94 -7.50 -1.70
N VAL A 69 -10.72 -8.00 -1.49
CA VAL A 69 -10.36 -9.42 -1.69
C VAL A 69 -9.89 -10.00 -0.36
N GLU A 70 -10.29 -11.23 -0.09
CA GLU A 70 -9.88 -11.99 1.07
C GLU A 70 -9.23 -13.30 0.64
N HIS A 71 -8.04 -13.58 1.14
CA HIS A 71 -7.38 -14.87 1.06
C HIS A 71 -7.52 -15.60 2.39
N GLN A 72 -8.19 -16.74 2.38
CA GLN A 72 -8.27 -17.63 3.54
C GLN A 72 -7.11 -18.61 3.51
N LEU A 73 -6.21 -18.47 4.47
CA LEU A 73 -4.99 -19.28 4.56
C LEU A 73 -5.29 -20.68 5.11
N ASN A 74 -4.67 -21.71 4.53
CA ASN A 74 -4.72 -23.08 5.02
C ASN A 74 -3.57 -23.32 6.00
N LEU A 75 -3.77 -22.94 7.26
CA LEU A 75 -2.77 -23.04 8.31
C LEU A 75 -3.09 -24.20 9.27
N ASP A 76 -2.04 -24.85 9.76
CA ASP A 76 -2.15 -25.76 10.91
C ASP A 76 -2.42 -24.97 12.21
N GLN A 77 -2.85 -25.69 13.25
CA GLN A 77 -3.18 -25.08 14.54
C GLN A 77 -1.98 -24.35 15.17
N ASN A 78 -0.77 -24.90 15.01
CA ASN A 78 0.42 -24.30 15.60
C ASN A 78 0.77 -22.98 14.91
N SER A 79 0.79 -22.94 13.57
CA SER A 79 1.02 -21.71 12.80
C SER A 79 -0.06 -20.66 13.09
N THR A 80 -1.33 -21.09 13.18
CA THR A 80 -2.44 -20.20 13.53
C THR A 80 -2.25 -19.59 14.91
N LYS A 81 -1.89 -20.42 15.91
CA LYS A 81 -1.63 -19.96 17.27
C LYS A 81 -0.46 -18.96 17.31
N ILE A 82 0.65 -19.26 16.66
CA ILE A 82 1.82 -18.37 16.60
C ILE A 82 1.44 -17.01 16.04
N ILE A 83 0.64 -16.97 14.97
CA ILE A 83 0.20 -15.71 14.36
C ILE A 83 -0.70 -14.92 15.31
N ILE A 84 -1.66 -15.57 15.95
CA ILE A 84 -2.57 -14.91 16.89
C ILE A 84 -1.80 -14.38 18.09
N ASP A 85 -0.93 -15.18 18.70
CA ASP A 85 -0.11 -14.78 19.84
C ASP A 85 0.76 -13.57 19.48
N LEU A 86 1.37 -13.56 18.29
CA LEU A 86 2.16 -12.44 17.80
C LEU A 86 1.33 -11.17 17.58
N LEU A 87 0.12 -11.30 17.02
CA LEU A 87 -0.77 -10.16 16.81
C LEU A 87 -1.22 -9.56 18.15
N VAL A 88 -1.52 -10.41 19.13
CA VAL A 88 -1.90 -9.99 20.49
C VAL A 88 -0.70 -9.34 21.20
N GLU A 89 0.49 -9.91 21.10
CA GLU A 89 1.72 -9.32 21.64
C GLU A 89 1.96 -7.90 21.10
N LYS A 90 1.82 -7.72 19.79
CA LYS A 90 1.99 -6.41 19.13
C LYS A 90 0.97 -5.36 19.58
N LEU A 91 -0.15 -5.75 20.17
CA LEU A 91 -1.11 -4.79 20.73
C LEU A 91 -0.64 -4.18 22.06
N ASN A 92 0.28 -4.82 22.77
CA ASN A 92 0.85 -4.27 24.00
C ASN A 92 1.78 -3.08 23.74
N ASP A 93 2.45 -3.09 22.56
CA ASP A 93 3.23 -1.97 22.03
C ASP A 93 2.87 -1.75 20.56
N PRO A 94 1.72 -1.10 20.29
CA PRO A 94 1.15 -1.06 18.95
C PRO A 94 1.80 -0.03 18.03
N TYR A 95 2.58 0.93 18.59
CA TYR A 95 3.13 2.05 17.83
C TYR A 95 4.39 1.66 17.06
N TYR A 96 4.57 2.26 15.88
CA TYR A 96 5.77 2.09 15.07
C TYR A 96 5.95 3.26 14.10
N ILE A 97 7.20 3.45 13.65
CA ILE A 97 7.49 4.42 12.60
C ILE A 97 7.17 3.77 11.24
N TYR A 98 6.25 4.36 10.54
CA TYR A 98 5.81 3.87 9.25
C TYR A 98 6.79 4.24 8.14
N ASP A 99 7.19 3.26 7.34
CA ASP A 99 7.96 3.44 6.11
C ASP A 99 7.14 2.91 4.94
N TYR A 100 6.88 3.77 3.95
CA TYR A 100 6.01 3.44 2.81
C TYR A 100 6.44 2.21 2.04
N PHE A 101 7.73 1.90 2.01
CA PHE A 101 8.30 0.79 1.23
C PHE A 101 8.67 -0.42 2.09
N ARG A 102 9.17 -0.19 3.31
CA ARG A 102 9.83 -1.22 4.12
C ARG A 102 9.03 -1.66 5.32
N ASP A 103 8.21 -0.77 5.88
CA ASP A 103 7.48 -1.04 7.13
C ASP A 103 6.06 -0.43 7.07
N ASN A 104 5.23 -0.96 6.16
CA ASN A 104 3.85 -0.53 5.97
C ASN A 104 2.85 -1.64 6.34
N CYS A 105 1.55 -1.39 6.12
CA CYS A 105 0.50 -2.35 6.43
C CYS A 105 0.68 -3.70 5.71
N THR A 106 1.14 -3.66 4.46
CA THR A 106 1.30 -4.86 3.64
C THR A 106 2.58 -5.61 3.97
N THR A 107 3.71 -4.92 4.12
CA THR A 107 4.98 -5.57 4.48
C THR A 107 4.87 -6.26 5.84
N ARG A 108 4.22 -5.63 6.83
CA ARG A 108 3.96 -6.25 8.14
C ARG A 108 3.06 -7.48 8.05
N ALA A 109 2.02 -7.42 7.23
CA ALA A 109 1.18 -8.59 6.97
C ALA A 109 1.96 -9.71 6.26
N ALA A 110 2.79 -9.36 5.28
CA ALA A 110 3.65 -10.29 4.57
C ALA A 110 4.66 -10.98 5.50
N ASP A 111 5.31 -10.23 6.40
CA ASP A 111 6.24 -10.76 7.41
C ASP A 111 5.57 -11.81 8.30
N ILE A 112 4.33 -11.54 8.70
CA ILE A 112 3.56 -12.48 9.51
C ILE A 112 3.17 -13.72 8.69
N VAL A 113 2.60 -13.53 7.50
CA VAL A 113 2.09 -14.65 6.70
C VAL A 113 3.22 -15.49 6.12
N ILE A 114 4.30 -14.89 5.64
CA ILE A 114 5.38 -15.61 4.98
C ILE A 114 6.35 -16.23 6.00
N ASP A 115 6.75 -15.45 7.02
CA ASP A 115 7.82 -15.89 7.92
C ASP A 115 7.32 -16.76 9.09
N LYS A 116 6.02 -16.71 9.43
CA LYS A 116 5.45 -17.45 10.59
C LYS A 116 4.60 -18.66 10.22
N THR A 117 4.57 -19.06 8.95
CA THR A 117 3.74 -20.17 8.46
C THR A 117 4.54 -21.41 8.06
N ASN A 118 5.65 -21.70 8.74
CA ASN A 118 6.49 -22.87 8.48
C ASN A 118 6.92 -22.98 6.99
N ASN A 119 7.33 -21.87 6.40
CA ASN A 119 7.76 -21.74 5.01
C ASN A 119 6.69 -22.11 3.95
N LYS A 120 5.41 -22.17 4.31
CA LYS A 120 4.34 -22.49 3.35
C LYS A 120 4.28 -21.52 2.15
N PHE A 121 4.69 -20.27 2.36
CA PHE A 121 4.69 -19.22 1.36
C PHE A 121 6.11 -18.69 1.06
N LYS A 122 7.15 -19.46 1.41
CA LYS A 122 8.53 -19.02 1.23
C LYS A 122 9.22 -19.84 0.15
N ASP A 123 9.78 -19.18 -0.86
CA ASP A 123 10.63 -19.80 -1.86
C ASP A 123 11.81 -18.89 -2.25
N ASN A 124 12.70 -19.39 -3.12
CA ASN A 124 13.87 -18.65 -3.60
C ASN A 124 13.49 -17.45 -4.50
N LYS A 125 12.25 -17.36 -4.95
CA LYS A 125 11.78 -16.25 -5.79
C LYS A 125 11.64 -14.95 -5.00
N LEU A 126 11.52 -15.01 -3.67
CA LEU A 126 11.44 -13.81 -2.83
C LEU A 126 12.64 -12.90 -2.99
N GLU A 127 13.84 -13.48 -3.13
CA GLU A 127 15.09 -12.75 -3.26
C GLU A 127 15.48 -12.51 -4.73
N SER A 128 14.69 -13.00 -5.70
CA SER A 128 14.98 -12.77 -7.10
C SER A 128 14.77 -11.30 -7.45
N GLU A 129 15.74 -10.72 -8.16
CA GLU A 129 15.62 -9.34 -8.63
C GLU A 129 14.44 -9.18 -9.59
N SER A 130 13.63 -8.17 -9.32
CA SER A 130 12.61 -7.70 -10.24
C SER A 130 13.26 -6.84 -11.34
N ILE A 131 12.64 -6.83 -12.50
CA ILE A 131 13.00 -5.88 -13.55
C ILE A 131 12.54 -4.45 -13.16
N LEU A 132 11.55 -4.35 -12.27
CA LEU A 132 10.86 -3.12 -11.88
C LEU A 132 11.56 -2.44 -10.70
N SER A 133 11.47 -1.12 -10.68
CA SER A 133 11.83 -0.26 -9.56
C SER A 133 10.59 0.10 -8.72
N TYR A 134 10.79 0.77 -7.58
CA TYR A 134 9.67 1.35 -6.83
C TYR A 134 8.89 2.35 -7.69
N ARG A 135 9.58 3.17 -8.51
CA ARG A 135 8.94 4.14 -9.40
C ARG A 135 8.02 3.45 -10.39
N ASP A 136 8.48 2.39 -11.05
CA ASP A 136 7.67 1.65 -12.02
C ASP A 136 6.38 1.13 -11.39
N LEU A 137 6.47 0.59 -10.17
CA LEU A 137 5.32 0.09 -9.43
C LEU A 137 4.36 1.20 -8.98
N ILE A 138 4.88 2.35 -8.56
CA ILE A 138 4.07 3.52 -8.19
C ILE A 138 3.33 4.05 -9.41
N HIS A 139 4.04 4.25 -10.53
CA HIS A 139 3.46 4.74 -11.77
C HIS A 139 2.43 3.76 -12.35
N GLY A 140 2.59 2.47 -12.11
CA GLY A 140 1.56 1.48 -12.45
C GLY A 140 0.23 1.63 -11.68
N LYS A 141 0.19 2.44 -10.61
CA LYS A 141 -1.01 2.69 -9.79
C LYS A 141 -1.64 4.07 -10.00
N ILE A 142 -0.93 4.98 -10.60
CA ILE A 142 -1.36 6.37 -10.82
C ILE A 142 -1.05 6.76 -12.26
N ASN A 143 -1.75 7.78 -12.77
CA ASN A 143 -1.41 8.34 -14.06
C ASN A 143 -0.04 9.05 -13.99
N GLU A 144 0.94 8.58 -14.75
CA GLU A 144 2.30 9.13 -14.78
C GLU A 144 2.35 10.62 -15.09
N ASN A 145 1.40 11.12 -15.87
CA ASN A 145 1.31 12.55 -16.24
C ASN A 145 0.34 13.32 -15.33
N SER A 146 0.21 12.90 -14.08
CA SER A 146 -0.59 13.57 -13.07
C SER A 146 0.24 14.45 -12.14
N TRP A 147 -0.40 15.41 -11.49
CA TRP A 147 0.22 16.19 -10.43
C TRP A 147 0.63 15.34 -9.23
N ALA A 148 -0.10 14.25 -8.99
CA ALA A 148 0.23 13.29 -7.95
C ALA A 148 1.55 12.57 -8.25
N ALA A 149 1.73 12.09 -9.49
CA ALA A 149 2.98 11.45 -9.93
C ALA A 149 4.15 12.43 -9.82
N LEU A 150 4.01 13.64 -10.37
CA LEU A 150 5.04 14.68 -10.27
C LEU A 150 5.42 14.98 -8.82
N GLY A 151 4.42 15.12 -7.93
CA GLY A 151 4.67 15.39 -6.50
C GLY A 151 5.43 14.25 -5.82
N ILE A 152 5.03 13.00 -6.08
CA ILE A 152 5.71 11.81 -5.55
C ILE A 152 7.15 11.74 -6.07
N ASP A 153 7.35 11.94 -7.37
CA ASP A 153 8.66 11.90 -8.00
C ASP A 153 9.62 12.94 -7.46
N LEU A 154 9.13 14.16 -7.23
CA LEU A 154 9.93 15.25 -6.64
C LEU A 154 10.26 14.98 -5.16
N CYS A 155 9.31 14.43 -4.39
CA CYS A 155 9.52 14.17 -2.97
C CYS A 155 10.45 12.98 -2.72
N LEU A 156 10.34 11.93 -3.52
CA LEU A 156 11.11 10.69 -3.33
C LEU A 156 12.42 10.69 -4.12
N GLY A 157 12.50 11.44 -5.23
CA GLY A 157 13.70 11.58 -6.04
C GLY A 157 14.23 10.27 -6.59
N ALA A 158 15.56 10.19 -6.77
CA ALA A 158 16.21 9.04 -7.41
C ALA A 158 16.30 7.77 -6.54
N ILE A 159 15.94 7.85 -5.25
CA ILE A 159 16.03 6.69 -4.36
C ILE A 159 15.04 5.58 -4.78
N ILE A 160 13.95 5.95 -5.44
CA ILE A 160 12.93 5.01 -5.92
C ILE A 160 13.22 4.40 -7.30
N ASP A 161 14.33 4.79 -7.94
CA ASP A 161 14.77 4.23 -9.23
C ASP A 161 15.54 2.91 -9.06
N LYS A 162 15.90 2.56 -7.82
CA LYS A 162 16.58 1.30 -7.54
C LYS A 162 15.68 0.13 -7.92
N LYS A 163 16.25 -0.84 -8.64
CA LYS A 163 15.61 -2.15 -8.85
C LYS A 163 15.49 -2.88 -7.52
N ILE A 164 14.40 -3.60 -7.36
CA ILE A 164 14.01 -4.24 -6.11
C ILE A 164 13.79 -5.74 -6.33
N ASN A 165 13.85 -6.53 -5.26
CA ASN A 165 13.49 -7.94 -5.31
C ASN A 165 11.99 -8.16 -5.13
N THR A 166 11.53 -9.40 -5.30
CA THR A 166 10.10 -9.74 -5.17
C THR A 166 9.55 -9.37 -3.80
N ARG A 167 10.30 -9.59 -2.71
CA ARG A 167 9.88 -9.25 -1.35
C ARG A 167 9.68 -7.75 -1.18
N GLU A 168 10.55 -6.93 -1.75
CA GLU A 168 10.45 -5.48 -1.71
C GLU A 168 9.23 -4.96 -2.48
N THR A 169 8.67 -5.71 -3.44
CA THR A 169 7.44 -5.32 -4.14
C THR A 169 6.19 -5.38 -3.25
N PHE A 170 6.25 -6.07 -2.10
CA PHE A 170 5.11 -6.24 -1.19
C PHE A 170 4.75 -4.99 -0.40
N PHE A 171 5.38 -3.85 -0.69
CA PHE A 171 4.81 -2.58 -0.20
C PHE A 171 3.43 -2.29 -0.83
N LEU A 172 3.09 -2.93 -1.94
CA LEU A 172 1.79 -2.88 -2.59
C LEU A 172 0.95 -4.13 -2.26
N PRO A 173 -0.29 -3.97 -1.77
CA PRO A 173 -1.20 -5.08 -1.48
C PRO A 173 -1.42 -6.05 -2.63
N GLU A 174 -1.53 -5.54 -3.85
CA GLU A 174 -1.74 -6.36 -5.03
C GLU A 174 -0.57 -7.31 -5.31
N ASN A 175 0.67 -6.85 -5.09
CA ASN A 175 1.84 -7.69 -5.31
C ASN A 175 1.92 -8.84 -4.28
N LEU A 176 1.59 -8.56 -3.02
CA LEU A 176 1.45 -9.62 -2.02
C LEU A 176 0.30 -10.59 -2.39
N MET A 177 -0.84 -10.06 -2.80
CA MET A 177 -1.99 -10.85 -3.24
C MET A 177 -1.61 -11.79 -4.39
N ASN A 178 -1.00 -11.26 -5.45
CA ASN A 178 -0.56 -12.04 -6.61
C ASN A 178 0.50 -13.07 -6.24
N TYR A 179 1.40 -12.74 -5.30
CA TYR A 179 2.38 -13.69 -4.80
C TYR A 179 1.72 -14.85 -4.06
N LEU A 180 0.76 -14.59 -3.19
CA LEU A 180 0.03 -15.63 -2.46
C LEU A 180 -0.79 -16.51 -3.39
N ASP A 181 -1.32 -15.98 -4.49
CA ASP A 181 -2.03 -16.74 -5.51
C ASP A 181 -1.15 -17.81 -6.18
N LEU A 182 0.19 -17.67 -6.19
CA LEU A 182 1.10 -18.72 -6.68
C LEU A 182 1.10 -19.99 -5.79
N TYR A 183 0.58 -19.89 -4.58
CA TYR A 183 0.53 -20.97 -3.58
C TYR A 183 -0.90 -21.41 -3.30
N GLU A 184 -1.70 -21.61 -4.34
CA GLU A 184 -3.12 -22.00 -4.23
C GLU A 184 -3.36 -23.19 -3.28
N GLY A 185 -2.44 -24.16 -3.24
CA GLY A 185 -2.51 -25.31 -2.33
C GLY A 185 -2.40 -24.95 -0.83
N ASN A 186 -1.90 -23.74 -0.52
CA ASN A 186 -1.80 -23.19 0.84
C ASN A 186 -2.92 -22.19 1.15
N LEU A 187 -3.84 -22.00 0.22
CA LEU A 187 -5.05 -21.20 0.42
C LEU A 187 -6.26 -22.12 0.48
N ILE A 188 -7.17 -21.89 1.43
CA ILE A 188 -8.48 -22.55 1.45
C ILE A 188 -9.36 -21.95 0.37
N LYS A 189 -9.36 -20.62 0.26
CA LYS A 189 -10.23 -19.90 -0.66
C LYS A 189 -9.72 -18.47 -0.90
N ARG A 190 -9.90 -18.02 -2.13
CA ARG A 190 -9.87 -16.59 -2.50
C ARG A 190 -11.29 -16.11 -2.72
N ASN A 191 -11.70 -15.08 -2.02
CA ASN A 191 -13.01 -14.50 -2.13
C ASN A 191 -12.93 -13.04 -2.58
N ILE A 192 -13.70 -12.67 -3.60
CA ILE A 192 -13.99 -11.28 -3.87
C ILE A 192 -15.21 -10.92 -3.01
N ILE A 193 -15.00 -10.15 -1.95
CA ILE A 193 -16.04 -9.74 -1.01
C ILE A 193 -16.86 -8.60 -1.58
N PHE A 194 -16.19 -7.67 -2.25
CA PHE A 194 -16.84 -6.55 -2.90
C PHE A 194 -16.01 -6.07 -4.11
N SER A 195 -16.69 -5.84 -5.22
CA SER A 195 -16.15 -5.22 -6.42
C SER A 195 -17.08 -4.09 -6.84
N PRO A 196 -16.61 -2.84 -6.89
CA PRO A 196 -17.43 -1.74 -7.37
C PRO A 196 -17.76 -1.92 -8.87
N GLU A 197 -18.96 -1.54 -9.29
CA GLU A 197 -19.40 -1.65 -10.69
C GLU A 197 -18.61 -0.75 -11.66
N SER A 198 -17.98 0.29 -11.14
CA SER A 198 -17.12 1.18 -11.90
C SER A 198 -15.86 1.50 -11.14
N GLU A 199 -14.73 1.48 -11.81
CA GLU A 199 -13.50 2.09 -11.28
C GLU A 199 -13.76 3.58 -11.09
N ILE A 200 -13.38 4.10 -9.91
CA ILE A 200 -13.43 5.54 -9.67
C ILE A 200 -12.30 6.14 -10.50
N SER A 201 -12.62 6.57 -11.71
CA SER A 201 -11.71 7.40 -12.48
C SER A 201 -11.55 8.73 -11.74
N TYR A 202 -10.41 8.95 -11.15
CA TYR A 202 -10.01 10.26 -10.66
C TYR A 202 -9.68 11.12 -11.88
N LEU A 203 -10.70 11.70 -12.50
CA LEU A 203 -10.53 12.73 -13.51
C LEU A 203 -9.88 13.92 -12.79
N GLU A 204 -8.60 14.09 -12.98
CA GLU A 204 -7.94 15.34 -12.65
C GLU A 204 -8.49 16.42 -13.61
N ASN A 205 -9.32 17.30 -13.10
CA ASN A 205 -9.91 18.42 -13.86
C ASN A 205 -8.88 19.51 -14.20
N PHE A 206 -7.62 19.30 -13.87
CA PHE A 206 -6.53 20.23 -14.14
C PHE A 206 -5.70 19.76 -15.35
N PRO A 207 -5.17 20.71 -16.14
CA PRO A 207 -4.21 20.40 -17.18
C PRO A 207 -3.03 19.62 -16.59
N SER A 208 -2.52 18.64 -17.35
CA SER A 208 -1.39 17.84 -16.89
C SER A 208 -0.13 18.70 -16.67
N PRO A 209 0.77 18.27 -15.76
CA PRO A 209 2.04 18.96 -15.52
C PRO A 209 2.84 19.19 -16.81
N LEU A 210 2.86 18.19 -17.69
CA LEU A 210 3.55 18.27 -18.98
C LEU A 210 2.98 19.39 -19.86
N LEU A 211 1.65 19.49 -19.96
CA LEU A 211 1.01 20.53 -20.76
C LEU A 211 1.32 21.93 -20.22
N ILE A 212 1.25 22.12 -18.90
CA ILE A 212 1.57 23.41 -18.27
C ILE A 212 3.03 23.77 -18.50
N ASN A 213 3.96 22.82 -18.30
CA ASN A 213 5.38 23.07 -18.53
C ASN A 213 5.68 23.39 -20.01
N LEU A 214 4.98 22.75 -20.95
CA LEU A 214 5.11 23.04 -22.37
C LEU A 214 4.66 24.48 -22.67
N ILE A 215 3.49 24.89 -22.17
CA ILE A 215 2.97 26.25 -22.35
C ILE A 215 3.93 27.30 -21.78
N LEU A 216 4.42 27.08 -20.54
CA LEU A 216 5.38 27.97 -19.90
C LEU A 216 6.68 28.08 -20.69
N SER A 217 7.19 26.95 -21.20
CA SER A 217 8.39 26.93 -22.03
C SER A 217 8.20 27.72 -23.33
N LEU A 218 7.05 27.58 -24.00
CA LEU A 218 6.73 28.35 -25.21
C LEU A 218 6.64 29.84 -24.93
N ILE A 219 6.04 30.25 -23.80
CA ILE A 219 5.98 31.64 -23.37
C ILE A 219 7.38 32.22 -23.14
N ILE A 220 8.24 31.48 -22.43
CA ILE A 220 9.63 31.90 -22.18
C ILE A 220 10.40 32.08 -23.49
N VAL A 221 10.28 31.11 -24.41
CA VAL A 221 10.91 31.21 -25.72
C VAL A 221 10.41 32.41 -26.51
N ALA A 222 9.09 32.66 -26.53
CA ALA A 222 8.49 33.78 -27.21
C ALA A 222 9.00 35.12 -26.65
N ILE A 223 9.04 35.27 -25.31
CA ILE A 223 9.58 36.47 -24.64
C ILE A 223 11.06 36.69 -24.99
N THR A 224 11.85 35.59 -24.98
CA THR A 224 13.27 35.64 -25.30
C THR A 224 13.49 36.13 -26.75
N ILE A 225 12.76 35.56 -27.71
CA ILE A 225 12.83 35.98 -29.12
C ILE A 225 12.41 37.44 -29.30
N PHE A 226 11.34 37.88 -28.62
CA PHE A 226 10.86 39.24 -28.70
C PHE A 226 11.90 40.23 -28.16
N ASN A 227 12.50 39.94 -26.99
CA ASN A 227 13.54 40.78 -26.43
C ASN A 227 14.83 40.84 -27.29
N PHE A 228 15.16 39.70 -27.96
CA PHE A 228 16.34 39.65 -28.86
C PHE A 228 16.13 40.45 -30.13
N LYS A 229 14.87 40.63 -30.60
CA LYS A 229 14.56 41.43 -31.78
C LYS A 229 14.39 42.92 -31.46
N SER A 230 14.21 43.27 -30.18
CA SER A 230 14.01 44.63 -29.71
C SER A 230 15.31 45.36 -29.32
N ASN A 231 16.41 44.63 -29.21
CA ASN A 231 17.77 45.16 -29.05
C ASN A 231 18.51 45.07 -30.38
#